data_facfb6b426cf3f9eff1db89f535478c4
#
_entry.id   facfb6b426cf3f9eff1db89f535478c4
#
_cell.length_a   1.000
_cell.length_b   1.000
_cell.length_c   1.000
_cell.angle_alpha   90.00
_cell.angle_beta   90.00
_cell.angle_gamma   90.00
#
_symmetry.space_group_name_H-M   'P 1'
#
loop_
_entity.id
_entity.type
_entity.pdbx_description
1 polymer ?
#
loop_
_entity_poly.entity_id
_entity_poly.type
_entity_poly.pdbx_seq_one_letter_code
_entity_poly.pdbx_strand_id
1 'polypeptide(L)'
;MTIKYFKIFGERHTGTNAVSVFLRENFNLSLHGYDFLGWKHRLAPKSEELDDLDIVDTLFVFCFRHPFSWLKSMHKEPYSNHYPKLKELDFIDFISAQIEDYRNVITLWNEKNQSYLDMSKEIDKSICINVEDFFNKQEHIHNELCEIIDTQKNFIRFDSYVNGRGLHTDQKISESLMTPSLTKEEIQVINSFLSKELLTSLNYEVW
;
A
#
# COMPACT_ATOMS: atom_id res chain seq x y z
N MET A 1 23.71 11.47 6.89
CA MET A 1 22.78 11.50 8.06
C MET A 1 22.12 10.14 8.18
N THR A 2 21.96 9.64 9.39
CA THR A 2 21.40 8.30 9.63
C THR A 2 19.89 8.38 9.69
N ILE A 3 19.19 7.55 8.90
CA ILE A 3 17.74 7.38 8.97
C ILE A 3 17.38 6.70 10.30
N LYS A 4 16.40 7.23 11.01
CA LYS A 4 15.92 6.72 12.31
C LYS A 4 14.44 6.36 12.26
N TYR A 5 13.70 7.04 11.42
CA TYR A 5 12.26 6.93 11.36
C TYR A 5 11.80 6.48 9.98
N PHE A 6 10.58 6.00 9.90
CA PHE A 6 9.88 5.84 8.63
C PHE A 6 8.43 6.30 8.74
N LYS A 7 7.92 6.84 7.63
CA LYS A 7 6.51 7.11 7.43
C LYS A 7 6.01 6.24 6.30
N ILE A 8 4.91 5.54 6.52
CA ILE A 8 4.34 4.63 5.54
C ILE A 8 2.98 5.13 5.07
N PHE A 9 2.76 5.11 3.77
CA PHE A 9 1.48 5.35 3.12
C PHE A 9 1.09 4.17 2.25
N GLY A 10 -0.18 3.96 2.10
CA GLY A 10 -0.75 2.92 1.26
C GLY A 10 -2.20 2.70 1.64
N GLU A 11 -3.05 2.38 0.69
CA GLU A 11 -4.45 2.12 0.97
C GLU A 11 -4.62 0.87 1.86
N ARG A 12 -5.80 0.69 2.45
CA ARG A 12 -6.09 -0.54 3.22
C ARG A 12 -5.80 -1.76 2.36
N HIS A 13 -5.39 -2.84 2.98
CA HIS A 13 -5.05 -4.12 2.31
C HIS A 13 -3.81 -4.08 1.40
N THR A 14 -2.99 -3.02 1.39
CA THR A 14 -1.73 -2.94 0.64
C THR A 14 -0.49 -3.40 1.44
N GLY A 15 -0.66 -4.16 2.51
CA GLY A 15 0.46 -4.74 3.25
C GLY A 15 1.23 -3.79 4.18
N THR A 16 0.77 -2.56 4.40
CA THR A 16 1.48 -1.55 5.23
C THR A 16 1.90 -2.06 6.61
N ASN A 17 1.12 -2.95 7.24
CA ASN A 17 1.49 -3.53 8.54
C ASN A 17 2.67 -4.51 8.43
N ALA A 18 2.68 -5.37 7.42
CA ALA A 18 3.76 -6.31 7.16
C ALA A 18 5.08 -5.58 6.90
N VAL A 19 5.04 -4.60 6.00
CA VAL A 19 6.19 -3.74 5.68
C VAL A 19 6.68 -2.98 6.92
N SER A 20 5.78 -2.47 7.76
CA SER A 20 6.17 -1.79 9.01
C SER A 20 6.91 -2.72 9.98
N VAL A 21 6.50 -3.98 10.10
CA VAL A 21 7.21 -4.96 10.93
C VAL A 21 8.57 -5.29 10.33
N PHE A 22 8.63 -5.54 9.03
CA PHE A 22 9.87 -5.81 8.32
C PHE A 22 10.93 -4.70 8.51
N LEU A 23 10.52 -3.42 8.39
CA LEU A 23 11.42 -2.28 8.57
C LEU A 23 11.96 -2.19 10.00
N ARG A 24 11.11 -2.46 10.99
CA ARG A 24 11.55 -2.46 12.40
C ARG A 24 12.53 -3.58 12.69
N GLU A 25 12.27 -4.78 12.21
CA GLU A 25 13.10 -5.96 12.49
C GLU A 25 14.43 -5.93 11.74
N ASN A 26 14.43 -5.51 10.47
CA ASN A 26 15.64 -5.49 9.65
C ASN A 26 16.50 -4.24 9.87
N PHE A 27 15.89 -3.08 10.13
CA PHE A 27 16.61 -1.80 10.15
C PHE A 27 16.55 -1.07 11.49
N ASN A 28 15.76 -1.58 12.44
CA ASN A 28 15.52 -0.91 13.74
C ASN A 28 14.99 0.52 13.59
N LEU A 29 14.18 0.77 12.54
CA LEU A 29 13.54 2.06 12.32
C LEU A 29 12.29 2.20 13.17
N SER A 30 12.01 3.40 13.64
CA SER A 30 10.80 3.75 14.36
C SER A 30 9.71 4.26 13.43
N LEU A 31 8.48 3.75 13.57
CA LEU A 31 7.33 4.24 12.81
C LEU A 31 6.88 5.60 13.36
N HIS A 32 6.77 6.61 12.51
CA HIS A 32 6.10 7.86 12.86
C HIS A 32 4.61 7.64 13.18
N GLY A 33 4.16 8.29 14.26
CA GLY A 33 2.78 8.25 14.69
C GLY A 33 1.81 8.99 13.76
N TYR A 34 0.56 9.08 14.21
CA TYR A 34 -0.50 9.82 13.50
C TYR A 34 -0.20 11.33 13.41
N ASP A 35 0.43 11.87 14.44
CA ASP A 35 0.74 13.31 14.53
C ASP A 35 1.70 13.79 13.43
N PHE A 36 2.49 12.88 12.89
CA PHE A 36 3.36 13.16 11.75
C PHE A 36 2.66 12.79 10.44
N LEU A 37 2.18 13.78 9.70
CA LEU A 37 1.52 13.67 8.39
C LEU A 37 0.23 12.81 8.38
N GLY A 38 -0.41 12.60 9.53
CA GLY A 38 -1.73 12.01 9.63
C GLY A 38 -1.81 10.50 9.37
N TRP A 39 -2.98 10.05 8.95
CA TRP A 39 -3.29 8.63 8.76
C TRP A 39 -2.62 8.03 7.53
N LYS A 40 -2.07 6.83 7.66
CA LYS A 40 -1.35 6.14 6.58
C LYS A 40 -2.20 5.77 5.35
N HIS A 41 -3.52 5.80 5.46
CA HIS A 41 -4.45 5.50 4.35
C HIS A 41 -5.13 6.77 3.78
N ARG A 42 -4.67 7.97 4.14
CA ARG A 42 -5.08 9.23 3.49
C ARG A 42 -4.44 9.36 2.11
N LEU A 43 -4.83 10.35 1.32
CA LEU A 43 -4.00 10.82 0.20
C LEU A 43 -2.59 11.15 0.70
N ALA A 44 -1.58 11.01 -0.14
CA ALA A 44 -0.25 11.48 0.20
C ALA A 44 -0.30 12.96 0.62
N PRO A 45 0.56 13.40 1.55
CA PRO A 45 0.68 14.82 1.86
C PRO A 45 1.11 15.58 0.60
N LYS A 46 0.74 16.83 0.52
CA LYS A 46 1.26 17.73 -0.50
C LYS A 46 2.63 18.26 -0.08
N SER A 47 3.43 18.74 -1.03
CA SER A 47 4.78 19.27 -0.75
C SER A 47 4.76 20.35 0.31
N GLU A 48 3.74 21.24 0.28
CA GLU A 48 3.59 22.32 1.26
C GLU A 48 3.36 21.81 2.70
N GLU A 49 2.85 20.59 2.88
CA GLU A 49 2.71 19.95 4.20
C GLU A 49 4.07 19.48 4.76
N LEU A 50 5.11 19.43 3.92
CA LEU A 50 6.46 19.02 4.32
C LEU A 50 7.39 20.20 4.63
N ASP A 51 7.09 21.41 4.14
CA ASP A 51 7.99 22.55 4.18
C ASP A 51 8.48 22.91 5.59
N ASP A 52 7.63 22.73 6.60
CA ASP A 52 7.94 23.04 8.00
C ASP A 52 8.38 21.81 8.81
N LEU A 53 8.53 20.63 8.16
CA LEU A 53 8.85 19.38 8.85
C LEU A 53 10.31 18.99 8.67
N ASP A 54 10.94 18.55 9.75
CA ASP A 54 12.25 17.90 9.67
C ASP A 54 12.07 16.43 9.24
N ILE A 55 12.23 16.21 7.93
CA ILE A 55 12.10 14.88 7.31
C ILE A 55 13.46 14.22 7.00
N VAL A 56 14.57 14.86 7.37
CA VAL A 56 15.91 14.49 6.94
C VAL A 56 16.36 13.11 7.40
N ASP A 57 15.85 12.64 8.53
CA ASP A 57 16.11 11.31 9.11
C ASP A 57 14.94 10.33 8.94
N THR A 58 14.02 10.64 8.02
CA THR A 58 12.80 9.86 7.75
C THR A 58 12.84 9.19 6.37
N LEU A 59 12.62 7.88 6.33
CA LEU A 59 12.33 7.12 5.12
C LEU A 59 10.82 7.16 4.84
N PHE A 60 10.44 7.53 3.64
CA PHE A 60 9.06 7.44 3.18
C PHE A 60 8.82 6.14 2.42
N VAL A 61 7.75 5.45 2.77
CA VAL A 61 7.43 4.14 2.19
C VAL A 61 6.02 4.17 1.63
N PHE A 62 5.89 3.84 0.35
CA PHE A 62 4.61 3.83 -0.36
C PHE A 62 4.27 2.39 -0.77
N CYS A 63 3.16 1.87 -0.23
CA CYS A 63 2.74 0.49 -0.46
C CYS A 63 1.60 0.43 -1.46
N PHE A 64 1.79 -0.37 -2.51
CA PHE A 64 0.84 -0.60 -3.59
C PHE A 64 0.37 -2.05 -3.60
N ARG A 65 -0.78 -2.28 -4.19
CA ARG A 65 -1.31 -3.61 -4.46
C ARG A 65 -2.08 -3.61 -5.77
N HIS A 66 -1.93 -4.68 -6.54
CA HIS A 66 -2.63 -4.87 -7.81
C HIS A 66 -4.14 -4.65 -7.63
N PRO A 67 -4.80 -3.81 -8.45
CA PRO A 67 -6.17 -3.38 -8.22
C PRO A 67 -7.16 -4.54 -8.12
N PHE A 68 -7.02 -5.58 -8.91
CA PHE A 68 -7.95 -6.71 -8.89
C PHE A 68 -7.91 -7.49 -7.58
N SER A 69 -6.72 -7.83 -7.09
CA SER A 69 -6.56 -8.50 -5.80
C SER A 69 -6.95 -7.58 -4.64
N TRP A 70 -6.68 -6.27 -4.78
CA TRP A 70 -7.07 -5.26 -3.81
C TRP A 70 -8.59 -5.12 -3.71
N LEU A 71 -9.30 -4.99 -4.85
CA LEU A 71 -10.76 -4.87 -4.90
C LEU A 71 -11.47 -6.04 -4.23
N LYS A 72 -11.02 -7.28 -4.47
CA LYS A 72 -11.58 -8.47 -3.78
C LYS A 72 -11.33 -8.43 -2.26
N SER A 73 -10.18 -7.94 -1.82
CA SER A 73 -9.90 -7.78 -0.39
C SER A 73 -10.73 -6.65 0.24
N MET A 74 -10.92 -5.55 -0.49
CA MET A 74 -11.77 -4.45 -0.07
C MET A 74 -13.25 -4.86 0.00
N HIS A 75 -13.74 -5.65 -0.95
CA HIS A 75 -15.11 -6.18 -0.90
C HIS A 75 -15.33 -7.09 0.30
N LYS A 76 -14.38 -7.98 0.58
CA LYS A 76 -14.45 -8.88 1.75
C LYS A 76 -14.46 -8.11 3.06
N GLU A 77 -13.71 -7.02 3.14
CA GLU A 77 -13.53 -6.23 4.36
C GLU A 77 -13.41 -4.73 4.04
N PRO A 78 -14.53 -4.09 3.64
CA PRO A 78 -14.56 -2.67 3.29
C PRO A 78 -14.38 -1.77 4.52
N TYR A 79 -14.49 -0.46 4.35
CA TYR A 79 -14.56 0.53 5.42
C TYR A 79 -15.86 0.40 6.24
N SER A 80 -16.11 -0.78 6.79
CA SER A 80 -17.40 -1.18 7.39
C SER A 80 -17.85 -0.28 8.55
N ASN A 81 -16.93 0.37 9.25
CA ASN A 81 -17.28 1.29 10.33
C ASN A 81 -17.92 2.59 9.83
N HIS A 82 -17.60 3.02 8.61
CA HIS A 82 -18.10 4.25 8.00
C HIS A 82 -19.18 3.96 6.95
N TYR A 83 -19.10 2.82 6.28
CA TYR A 83 -19.97 2.42 5.18
C TYR A 83 -20.48 0.97 5.35
N PRO A 84 -21.28 0.68 6.39
CA PRO A 84 -21.69 -0.70 6.70
C PRO A 84 -22.43 -1.39 5.56
N LYS A 85 -23.17 -0.63 4.74
CA LYS A 85 -23.92 -1.16 3.58
C LYS A 85 -23.02 -1.70 2.47
N LEU A 86 -21.79 -1.24 2.34
CA LEU A 86 -20.88 -1.72 1.29
C LEU A 86 -20.57 -3.22 1.40
N LYS A 87 -20.65 -3.77 2.61
CA LYS A 87 -20.39 -5.19 2.84
C LYS A 87 -21.53 -6.10 2.34
N GLU A 88 -22.71 -5.54 2.15
CA GLU A 88 -23.92 -6.26 1.75
C GLU A 88 -24.11 -6.29 0.23
N LEU A 89 -23.35 -5.46 -0.51
CA LEU A 89 -23.41 -5.36 -1.96
C LEU A 89 -22.76 -6.59 -2.61
N ASP A 90 -23.28 -7.00 -3.76
CA ASP A 90 -22.50 -7.87 -4.64
C ASP A 90 -21.24 -7.17 -5.16
N PHE A 91 -20.36 -7.91 -5.82
CA PHE A 91 -19.06 -7.35 -6.19
C PHE A 91 -19.13 -6.23 -7.22
N ILE A 92 -20.03 -6.32 -8.21
CA ILE A 92 -20.20 -5.30 -9.26
C ILE A 92 -20.80 -4.02 -8.65
N ASP A 93 -21.80 -4.15 -7.82
CA ASP A 93 -22.41 -3.04 -7.11
C ASP A 93 -21.40 -2.39 -6.17
N PHE A 94 -20.60 -3.19 -5.44
CA PHE A 94 -19.54 -2.69 -4.57
C PHE A 94 -18.50 -1.86 -5.31
N ILE A 95 -17.94 -2.38 -6.42
CA ILE A 95 -16.88 -1.65 -7.16
C ILE A 95 -17.41 -0.38 -7.84
N SER A 96 -18.73 -0.32 -8.07
CA SER A 96 -19.43 0.84 -8.66
C SER A 96 -19.94 1.83 -7.61
N ALA A 97 -19.97 1.44 -6.34
CA ALA A 97 -20.52 2.25 -5.25
C ALA A 97 -19.65 3.47 -4.97
N GLN A 98 -20.31 4.62 -4.73
CA GLN A 98 -19.64 5.81 -4.21
C GLN A 98 -19.07 5.53 -2.82
N ILE A 99 -17.84 5.99 -2.59
CA ILE A 99 -17.15 5.88 -1.30
C ILE A 99 -16.41 7.18 -1.00
N GLU A 100 -16.61 7.73 0.19
CA GLU A 100 -16.11 9.06 0.55
C GLU A 100 -16.50 10.09 -0.54
N ASP A 101 -15.55 10.89 -1.03
CA ASP A 101 -15.74 11.85 -2.11
C ASP A 101 -15.44 11.26 -3.49
N TYR A 102 -15.11 9.96 -3.55
CA TYR A 102 -14.77 9.28 -4.80
C TYR A 102 -16.02 8.72 -5.48
N ARG A 103 -16.06 8.86 -6.82
CA ARG A 103 -17.16 8.38 -7.65
C ARG A 103 -17.46 6.90 -7.43
N ASN A 104 -16.43 6.09 -7.24
CA ASN A 104 -16.51 4.66 -6.94
C ASN A 104 -15.23 4.16 -6.29
N VAL A 105 -15.23 2.89 -5.86
CA VAL A 105 -14.08 2.26 -5.18
C VAL A 105 -12.83 2.20 -6.08
N ILE A 106 -13.00 2.10 -7.41
CA ILE A 106 -11.88 2.05 -8.36
C ILE A 106 -11.23 3.44 -8.50
N THR A 107 -12.04 4.49 -8.56
CA THR A 107 -11.54 5.87 -8.56
C THR A 107 -10.77 6.20 -7.29
N LEU A 108 -11.23 5.72 -6.13
CA LEU A 108 -10.47 5.82 -4.88
C LEU A 108 -9.08 5.17 -5.02
N TRP A 109 -9.02 3.95 -5.58
CA TRP A 109 -7.73 3.28 -5.80
C TRP A 109 -6.81 4.10 -6.71
N ASN A 110 -7.32 4.59 -7.84
CA ASN A 110 -6.56 5.41 -8.78
C ASN A 110 -5.98 6.66 -8.10
N GLU A 111 -6.83 7.47 -7.48
CA GLU A 111 -6.42 8.78 -6.96
C GLU A 111 -5.45 8.65 -5.80
N LYS A 112 -5.69 7.72 -4.88
CA LYS A 112 -4.77 7.51 -3.75
C LYS A 112 -3.41 6.96 -4.22
N ASN A 113 -3.41 5.95 -5.09
CA ASN A 113 -2.14 5.39 -5.56
C ASN A 113 -1.39 6.38 -6.48
N GLN A 114 -2.09 7.21 -7.26
CA GLN A 114 -1.46 8.28 -8.01
C GLN A 114 -0.77 9.28 -7.06
N SER A 115 -1.46 9.71 -5.99
CA SER A 115 -0.87 10.63 -5.03
C SER A 115 0.38 10.08 -4.34
N TYR A 116 0.38 8.78 -4.02
CA TYR A 116 1.57 8.11 -3.46
C TYR A 116 2.73 8.05 -4.45
N LEU A 117 2.44 7.72 -5.71
CA LEU A 117 3.44 7.66 -6.77
C LEU A 117 4.04 9.04 -7.06
N ASP A 118 3.22 10.09 -7.08
CA ASP A 118 3.70 11.44 -7.34
C ASP A 118 4.57 11.92 -6.19
N MET A 119 4.13 11.72 -4.94
CA MET A 119 4.91 12.07 -3.76
C MET A 119 6.24 11.33 -3.68
N SER A 120 6.28 10.06 -4.10
CA SER A 120 7.52 9.29 -4.10
C SER A 120 8.60 9.85 -5.01
N LYS A 121 8.23 10.62 -6.05
CA LYS A 121 9.17 11.26 -6.98
C LYS A 121 9.75 12.58 -6.43
N GLU A 122 9.10 13.17 -5.44
CA GLU A 122 9.48 14.44 -4.82
C GLU A 122 10.37 14.26 -3.59
N ILE A 123 10.41 13.04 -3.02
CA ILE A 123 11.15 12.74 -1.79
C ILE A 123 12.37 11.85 -2.12
N ASP A 124 13.55 12.36 -1.88
CA ASP A 124 14.81 11.65 -2.14
C ASP A 124 14.93 10.32 -1.39
N LYS A 125 14.47 10.27 -0.13
CA LYS A 125 14.52 9.08 0.70
C LYS A 125 13.16 8.39 0.73
N SER A 126 12.80 7.79 -0.37
CA SER A 126 11.55 7.08 -0.53
C SER A 126 11.73 5.73 -1.22
N ILE A 127 10.79 4.82 -0.96
CA ILE A 127 10.68 3.53 -1.65
C ILE A 127 9.22 3.21 -1.95
N CYS A 128 8.99 2.71 -3.17
CA CYS A 128 7.70 2.16 -3.60
C CYS A 128 7.75 0.63 -3.49
N ILE A 129 6.80 0.05 -2.77
CA ILE A 129 6.75 -1.40 -2.54
C ILE A 129 5.42 -1.96 -3.06
N ASN A 130 5.48 -2.79 -4.10
CA ASN A 130 4.37 -3.62 -4.50
C ASN A 130 4.28 -4.81 -3.53
N VAL A 131 3.14 -4.99 -2.89
CA VAL A 131 3.01 -6.01 -1.84
C VAL A 131 3.20 -7.44 -2.38
N GLU A 132 2.86 -7.66 -3.64
CA GLU A 132 3.10 -8.94 -4.32
C GLU A 132 4.60 -9.25 -4.40
N ASP A 133 5.41 -8.26 -4.75
CA ASP A 133 6.87 -8.40 -4.79
C ASP A 133 7.48 -8.48 -3.38
N PHE A 134 6.92 -7.75 -2.42
CA PHE A 134 7.41 -7.75 -1.05
C PHE A 134 7.51 -9.17 -0.48
N PHE A 135 6.48 -10.00 -0.61
CA PHE A 135 6.51 -11.35 -0.07
C PHE A 135 7.41 -12.32 -0.86
N ASN A 136 7.60 -12.07 -2.14
CA ASN A 136 8.41 -12.94 -3.01
C ASN A 136 9.89 -12.53 -3.10
N LYS A 137 10.20 -11.23 -2.89
CA LYS A 137 11.52 -10.64 -3.16
C LYS A 137 12.06 -9.85 -1.95
N GLN A 138 11.80 -10.31 -0.73
CA GLN A 138 12.16 -9.58 0.50
C GLN A 138 13.64 -9.21 0.57
N GLU A 139 14.54 -10.13 0.18
CA GLU A 139 15.97 -9.89 0.20
C GLU A 139 16.39 -8.82 -0.81
N HIS A 140 15.76 -8.77 -1.98
CA HIS A 140 15.99 -7.71 -2.95
C HIS A 140 15.57 -6.33 -2.40
N ILE A 141 14.38 -6.26 -1.81
CA ILE A 141 13.88 -5.02 -1.17
C ILE A 141 14.77 -4.62 0.01
N HIS A 142 15.26 -5.58 0.78
CA HIS A 142 16.21 -5.32 1.86
C HIS A 142 17.51 -4.67 1.32
N ASN A 143 18.06 -5.19 0.23
CA ASN A 143 19.29 -4.65 -0.37
C ASN A 143 19.07 -3.24 -0.92
N GLU A 144 17.95 -2.98 -1.59
CA GLU A 144 17.56 -1.65 -2.04
C GLU A 144 17.42 -0.67 -0.86
N LEU A 145 16.81 -1.09 0.23
CA LEU A 145 16.70 -0.29 1.45
C LEU A 145 18.07 -0.03 2.10
N CYS A 146 19.00 -0.99 2.06
CA CYS A 146 20.38 -0.78 2.53
C CYS A 146 21.07 0.35 1.77
N GLU A 147 20.84 0.46 0.46
CA GLU A 147 21.39 1.54 -0.36
C GLU A 147 20.75 2.90 -0.01
N ILE A 148 19.42 2.97 0.09
CA ILE A 148 18.69 4.21 0.43
C ILE A 148 19.06 4.73 1.83
N ILE A 149 19.21 3.82 2.80
CA ILE A 149 19.51 4.15 4.20
C ILE A 149 21.01 4.34 4.45
N ASP A 150 21.86 4.01 3.48
CA ASP A 150 23.32 4.00 3.60
C ASP A 150 23.76 3.13 4.80
N THR A 151 23.38 1.86 4.79
CA THR A 151 23.66 0.92 5.87
C THR A 151 23.98 -0.47 5.34
N GLN A 152 24.67 -1.26 6.16
CA GLN A 152 24.86 -2.69 5.92
C GLN A 152 24.25 -3.47 7.10
N LYS A 153 23.15 -4.12 6.84
CA LYS A 153 22.42 -4.97 7.79
C LYS A 153 22.28 -6.37 7.24
N ASN A 154 22.32 -7.34 8.12
CA ASN A 154 21.99 -8.71 7.73
C ASN A 154 20.49 -8.82 7.49
N PHE A 155 20.12 -9.46 6.39
CA PHE A 155 18.74 -9.72 6.06
C PHE A 155 18.10 -10.71 7.05
N ILE A 156 16.93 -10.35 7.56
CA ILE A 156 16.07 -11.22 8.37
C ILE A 156 14.79 -11.46 7.59
N ARG A 157 14.56 -12.72 7.21
CA ARG A 157 13.34 -13.09 6.50
C ARG A 157 12.13 -12.85 7.37
N PHE A 158 11.12 -12.24 6.77
CA PHE A 158 9.84 -11.97 7.40
C PHE A 158 8.83 -13.06 6.98
N ASP A 159 8.44 -13.92 7.91
CA ASP A 159 7.56 -15.06 7.63
C ASP A 159 6.15 -14.88 8.19
N SER A 160 5.99 -14.00 9.19
CA SER A 160 4.68 -13.77 9.79
C SER A 160 4.66 -12.50 10.64
N TYR A 161 3.47 -11.98 10.90
CA TYR A 161 3.26 -10.91 11.85
C TYR A 161 1.92 -11.07 12.58
N VAL A 162 1.82 -10.45 13.76
CA VAL A 162 0.60 -10.37 14.54
C VAL A 162 0.07 -8.94 14.53
N ASN A 163 -1.21 -8.78 14.31
CA ASN A 163 -1.91 -7.51 14.48
C ASN A 163 -3.22 -7.73 15.25
N GLY A 164 -4.04 -6.70 15.41
CA GLY A 164 -5.33 -6.78 16.11
C GLY A 164 -6.34 -7.79 15.54
N ARG A 165 -6.04 -8.42 14.38
CA ARG A 165 -6.85 -9.45 13.71
C ARG A 165 -6.23 -10.86 13.82
N GLY A 166 -5.12 -10.99 14.54
CA GLY A 166 -4.43 -12.25 14.79
C GLY A 166 -3.17 -12.48 13.97
N LEU A 167 -2.76 -13.74 13.87
CA LEU A 167 -1.54 -14.16 13.18
C LEU A 167 -1.77 -14.20 11.66
N HIS A 168 -0.89 -13.51 10.94
CA HIS A 168 -0.76 -13.53 9.48
C HIS A 168 0.53 -14.25 9.11
N THR A 169 0.43 -15.33 8.34
CA THR A 169 1.57 -16.12 7.85
C THR A 169 1.77 -15.88 6.36
N ASP A 170 2.98 -16.15 5.84
CA ASP A 170 3.29 -16.07 4.41
C ASP A 170 2.25 -16.76 3.54
N GLN A 171 1.82 -17.97 3.93
CA GLN A 171 0.82 -18.72 3.18
C GLN A 171 -0.52 -17.96 3.06
N LYS A 172 -1.07 -17.49 4.18
CA LYS A 172 -2.35 -16.73 4.18
C LYS A 172 -2.25 -15.44 3.38
N ILE A 173 -1.09 -14.80 3.41
CA ILE A 173 -0.84 -13.57 2.69
C ILE A 173 -0.74 -13.87 1.19
N SER A 174 0.07 -14.85 0.80
CA SER A 174 0.22 -15.27 -0.59
C SER A 174 -1.11 -15.65 -1.22
N GLU A 175 -1.93 -16.44 -0.51
CA GLU A 175 -3.31 -16.77 -0.96
C GLU A 175 -4.17 -15.52 -1.20
N SER A 176 -4.02 -14.50 -0.36
CA SER A 176 -4.76 -13.23 -0.51
C SER A 176 -4.32 -12.40 -1.71
N LEU A 177 -3.06 -12.56 -2.12
CA LEU A 177 -2.44 -11.82 -3.23
C LEU A 177 -2.62 -12.52 -4.58
N MET A 178 -3.05 -13.79 -4.57
CA MET A 178 -3.31 -14.52 -5.83
C MET A 178 -4.31 -13.75 -6.68
N THR A 179 -4.09 -13.82 -7.97
CA THR A 179 -5.01 -13.27 -8.96
C THR A 179 -6.42 -13.83 -8.75
N PRO A 180 -7.39 -12.98 -8.45
CA PRO A 180 -8.73 -13.45 -8.17
C PRO A 180 -9.39 -14.00 -9.45
N SER A 181 -10.23 -15.00 -9.30
CA SER A 181 -11.16 -15.39 -10.35
C SER A 181 -12.17 -14.27 -10.54
N LEU A 182 -12.15 -13.64 -11.70
CA LEU A 182 -13.05 -12.56 -12.12
C LEU A 182 -13.84 -12.99 -13.34
N THR A 183 -15.11 -12.61 -13.42
CA THR A 183 -15.90 -12.75 -14.63
C THR A 183 -15.49 -11.74 -15.68
N LYS A 184 -15.85 -11.97 -16.95
CA LYS A 184 -15.61 -11.00 -18.03
C LYS A 184 -16.27 -9.65 -17.76
N GLU A 185 -17.45 -9.67 -17.18
CA GLU A 185 -18.20 -8.47 -16.81
C GLU A 185 -17.48 -7.68 -15.71
N GLU A 186 -17.04 -8.34 -14.65
CA GLU A 186 -16.25 -7.70 -13.57
C GLU A 186 -15.00 -7.04 -14.15
N ILE A 187 -14.26 -7.73 -15.02
CA ILE A 187 -13.06 -7.19 -15.67
C ILE A 187 -13.40 -5.97 -16.53
N GLN A 188 -14.49 -6.01 -17.31
CA GLN A 188 -14.91 -4.88 -18.13
C GLN A 188 -15.25 -3.65 -17.27
N VAL A 189 -16.02 -3.83 -16.20
CA VAL A 189 -16.36 -2.75 -15.28
C VAL A 189 -15.11 -2.16 -14.65
N ILE A 190 -14.22 -3.00 -14.12
CA ILE A 190 -12.97 -2.55 -13.51
C ILE A 190 -12.15 -1.74 -14.52
N ASN A 191 -11.90 -2.28 -15.71
CA ASN A 191 -11.08 -1.65 -16.75
C ASN A 191 -11.67 -0.34 -17.27
N SER A 192 -12.99 -0.14 -17.17
CA SER A 192 -13.63 1.11 -17.61
C SER A 192 -13.31 2.31 -16.70
N PHE A 193 -12.83 2.07 -15.50
CA PHE A 193 -12.48 3.11 -14.52
C PHE A 193 -10.99 3.12 -14.13
N LEU A 194 -10.23 2.05 -14.41
CA LEU A 194 -8.81 2.01 -14.08
C LEU A 194 -7.97 2.95 -14.94
N SER A 195 -7.03 3.65 -14.30
CA SER A 195 -5.98 4.38 -15.01
C SER A 195 -4.91 3.41 -15.52
N LYS A 196 -4.83 3.28 -16.85
CA LYS A 196 -3.82 2.43 -17.50
C LYS A 196 -2.41 2.99 -17.33
N GLU A 197 -2.27 4.30 -17.35
CA GLU A 197 -1.01 5.01 -17.13
C GLU A 197 -0.47 4.71 -15.73
N LEU A 198 -1.33 4.72 -14.71
CA LEU A 198 -0.95 4.39 -13.35
C LEU A 198 -0.54 2.92 -13.22
N LEU A 199 -1.30 1.98 -13.82
CA LEU A 199 -0.93 0.57 -13.84
C LEU A 199 0.47 0.36 -14.43
N THR A 200 0.73 0.97 -15.59
CA THR A 200 2.04 0.90 -16.25
C THR A 200 3.15 1.47 -15.36
N SER A 201 2.91 2.61 -14.72
CA SER A 201 3.86 3.26 -13.83
C SER A 201 4.17 2.45 -12.57
N LEU A 202 3.23 1.62 -12.13
CA LEU A 202 3.39 0.70 -11.00
C LEU A 202 3.88 -0.70 -11.42
N ASN A 203 4.21 -0.91 -12.69
CA ASN A 203 4.60 -2.21 -13.27
C ASN A 203 3.53 -3.30 -13.11
N TYR A 204 2.26 -2.92 -13.15
CA TYR A 204 1.15 -3.86 -13.15
C TYR A 204 0.68 -4.15 -14.57
N GLU A 205 0.34 -5.42 -14.84
CA GLU A 205 -0.24 -5.83 -16.10
C GLU A 205 -1.68 -5.32 -16.25
N VAL A 206 -2.04 -4.91 -17.45
CA VAL A 206 -3.42 -4.57 -17.85
C VAL A 206 -4.08 -5.85 -18.37
N TRP A 207 -5.23 -6.21 -17.84
CA TRP A 207 -5.98 -7.43 -18.23
C TRP A 207 -7.11 -7.13 -19.21
#